data_7d31735258b7bed425fc21102a1214d3
#
_entry.id   7d31735258b7bed425fc21102a1214d3
#
_cell.length_a   1.000
_cell.length_b   1.000
_cell.length_c   1.000
_cell.angle_alpha   90.00
_cell.angle_beta   90.00
_cell.angle_gamma   90.00
#
_symmetry.space_group_name_H-M   'P 1'
#
loop_
_entity.id
_entity.type
_entity.pdbx_description
1 polymer ?
#
loop_
_entity_poly.entity_id
_entity_poly.type
_entity_poly.pdbx_seq_one_letter_code
_entity_poly.pdbx_strand_id
1 'polypeptide(L)'
;MYLTKELAILNYSAGYAHSGDQLLNSSTFSNYVHNYLDYLKADNEALYFYALNGKTTREATFEILKLFRMLRVFKAEEVDSPYLNDKAKLLEFVEEMYNFWKKHQRFSVMSIGQGNALQDLTFVGADSSFTSLILGLYRNIEEQIMGRKNRVYRQLQAGTNASIAVKNIDNPKLSPKYDALKDIEFIQSVMLRTPMILHPKSNKRTGMFTERDTNPITEFTGTPDEWFCYPCKVGSLLAFIYFHRDFISSAVSLANLFELANEDECRKKPDLICLFGNQDDKEQTTFHYDAEDDVWIGCVSYHERIEYFGYLKKMTLTLHNVRKMQKGWLPIHGAFVNITLKSGYYADGGFRSR
;
A
#
# COMPACT_ATOMS: atom_id res chain seq x y z
N MET A 1 -11.94 7.69 -9.30
CA MET A 1 -10.75 8.51 -9.52
C MET A 1 -9.80 7.73 -10.42
N TYR A 2 -9.69 8.12 -11.67
CA TYR A 2 -8.83 7.42 -12.63
C TYR A 2 -7.43 8.02 -12.53
N LEU A 3 -6.54 7.37 -11.79
CA LEU A 3 -5.12 7.55 -11.99
C LEU A 3 -4.81 6.90 -13.34
N THR A 4 -4.62 7.69 -14.37
CA THR A 4 -4.32 7.16 -15.71
C THR A 4 -3.01 6.38 -15.65
N LYS A 5 -2.98 5.20 -16.27
CA LYS A 5 -1.77 4.35 -16.44
C LYS A 5 -0.55 5.12 -16.99
N GLU A 6 -0.75 6.27 -17.56
CA GLU A 6 0.28 7.11 -18.19
C GLU A 6 1.28 7.75 -17.23
N LEU A 7 0.92 7.94 -15.96
CA LEU A 7 1.81 8.50 -14.93
C LEU A 7 2.86 7.53 -14.40
N ALA A 8 2.63 6.24 -14.54
CA ALA A 8 3.57 5.21 -14.09
C ALA A 8 4.76 5.00 -15.04
N ILE A 9 4.76 5.63 -16.21
CA ILE A 9 5.88 5.59 -17.14
C ILE A 9 6.91 6.65 -16.69
N LEU A 10 7.63 6.37 -15.64
CA LEU A 10 8.94 6.97 -15.42
C LEU A 10 9.78 6.56 -16.65
N ASN A 11 10.08 7.52 -17.49
CA ASN A 11 10.82 7.24 -18.72
C ASN A 11 12.25 6.83 -18.38
N TYR A 12 12.51 5.54 -18.32
CA TYR A 12 13.81 4.95 -18.00
C TYR A 12 14.91 5.31 -18.99
N SER A 13 14.53 5.75 -20.20
CA SER A 13 15.46 6.12 -21.26
C SER A 13 16.21 7.42 -20.98
N ALA A 14 15.80 8.21 -20.01
CA ALA A 14 16.38 9.53 -19.75
C ALA A 14 17.68 9.51 -18.91
N GLY A 15 18.31 8.36 -18.74
CA GLY A 15 19.52 8.23 -17.93
C GLY A 15 19.25 8.43 -16.43
N TYR A 16 19.96 7.72 -15.60
CA TYR A 16 19.82 7.85 -14.13
C TYR A 16 20.11 9.27 -13.69
N ALA A 17 19.11 9.95 -13.14
CA ALA A 17 19.36 11.14 -12.36
C ALA A 17 20.03 10.69 -11.04
N HIS A 18 21.35 10.73 -10.99
CA HIS A 18 22.12 10.31 -9.83
C HIS A 18 22.07 11.31 -8.68
N SER A 19 21.59 12.53 -8.92
CA SER A 19 21.44 13.55 -7.88
C SER A 19 20.02 14.11 -7.83
N GLY A 20 19.57 14.50 -6.63
CA GLY A 20 18.29 15.18 -6.45
C GLY A 20 18.14 16.44 -7.30
N ASP A 21 19.25 17.14 -7.61
CA ASP A 21 19.24 18.33 -8.44
C ASP A 21 18.97 18.03 -9.91
N GLN A 22 19.54 16.97 -10.43
CA GLN A 22 19.27 16.52 -11.81
C GLN A 22 17.79 16.13 -11.97
N LEU A 23 17.27 15.42 -10.99
CA LEU A 23 15.88 14.98 -11.01
C LEU A 23 14.91 16.17 -10.88
N LEU A 24 15.20 17.14 -9.99
CA LEU A 24 14.43 18.37 -9.84
C LEU A 24 14.39 19.21 -11.14
N ASN A 25 15.43 19.13 -11.96
CA ASN A 25 15.53 19.82 -13.24
C ASN A 25 15.00 18.97 -14.43
N SER A 26 14.56 17.75 -14.18
CA SER A 26 14.07 16.84 -15.22
C SER A 26 12.65 17.20 -15.71
N SER A 27 12.36 16.84 -16.95
CA SER A 27 11.00 16.88 -17.48
C SER A 27 10.04 15.97 -16.71
N THR A 28 10.54 14.84 -16.21
CA THR A 28 9.77 13.90 -15.40
C THR A 28 9.23 14.57 -14.13
N PHE A 29 10.06 15.32 -13.42
CA PHE A 29 9.60 16.02 -12.23
C PHE A 29 8.66 17.19 -12.56
N SER A 30 8.91 17.89 -13.65
CA SER A 30 8.00 18.92 -14.15
C SER A 30 6.61 18.35 -14.49
N ASN A 31 6.56 17.22 -15.19
CA ASN A 31 5.32 16.52 -15.50
C ASN A 31 4.62 16.01 -14.22
N TYR A 32 5.39 15.54 -13.25
CA TYR A 32 4.84 15.12 -11.97
C TYR A 32 4.14 16.27 -11.23
N VAL A 33 4.76 17.45 -11.15
CA VAL A 33 4.15 18.64 -10.52
C VAL A 33 2.91 19.08 -11.30
N HIS A 34 2.97 19.07 -12.64
CA HIS A 34 1.82 19.39 -13.48
C HIS A 34 0.63 18.47 -13.23
N ASN A 35 0.87 17.16 -13.21
CA ASN A 35 -0.16 16.16 -12.94
C ASN A 35 -0.70 16.23 -11.50
N TYR A 36 0.14 16.63 -10.56
CA TYR A 36 -0.31 16.89 -9.20
C TYR A 36 -1.28 18.08 -9.14
N LEU A 37 -1.03 19.14 -9.90
CA LEU A 37 -1.96 20.26 -10.00
C LEU A 37 -3.30 19.84 -10.64
N ASP A 38 -3.27 19.02 -11.68
CA ASP A 38 -4.49 18.48 -12.28
C ASP A 38 -5.27 17.59 -11.30
N TYR A 39 -4.56 16.81 -10.47
CA TYR A 39 -5.17 16.04 -9.40
C TYR A 39 -5.85 16.95 -8.36
N LEU A 40 -5.16 17.99 -7.89
CA LEU A 40 -5.72 18.93 -6.91
C LEU A 40 -7.00 19.61 -7.39
N LYS A 41 -7.11 19.87 -8.68
CA LYS A 41 -8.33 20.47 -9.27
C LYS A 41 -9.59 19.67 -8.95
N ALA A 42 -9.48 18.35 -8.82
CA ALA A 42 -10.61 17.46 -8.52
C ALA A 42 -10.73 17.12 -7.02
N ASP A 43 -9.60 17.12 -6.30
CA ASP A 43 -9.51 16.59 -4.93
C ASP A 43 -9.50 17.68 -3.85
N ASN A 44 -8.80 18.80 -4.11
CA ASN A 44 -8.68 19.93 -3.18
C ASN A 44 -8.63 21.27 -3.93
N GLU A 45 -9.79 21.80 -4.26
CA GLU A 45 -9.95 23.01 -5.05
C GLU A 45 -9.29 24.24 -4.39
N ALA A 46 -9.33 24.34 -3.07
CA ALA A 46 -8.73 25.46 -2.34
C ALA A 46 -7.20 25.46 -2.46
N LEU A 47 -6.59 24.29 -2.39
CA LEU A 47 -5.15 24.13 -2.55
C LEU A 47 -4.74 24.30 -4.04
N TYR A 48 -5.60 23.89 -4.96
CA TYR A 48 -5.41 24.13 -6.39
C TYR A 48 -5.35 25.62 -6.72
N PHE A 49 -6.31 26.44 -6.26
CA PHE A 49 -6.29 27.88 -6.48
C PHE A 49 -5.10 28.58 -5.81
N TYR A 50 -4.73 28.14 -4.63
CA TYR A 50 -3.50 28.60 -3.99
C TYR A 50 -2.28 28.34 -4.88
N ALA A 51 -2.16 27.12 -5.41
CA ALA A 51 -1.04 26.73 -6.24
C ALA A 51 -1.01 27.45 -7.60
N LEU A 52 -2.16 27.73 -8.18
CA LEU A 52 -2.25 28.52 -9.42
C LEU A 52 -1.83 29.97 -9.21
N ASN A 53 -2.16 30.56 -8.07
CA ASN A 53 -1.90 31.97 -7.78
C ASN A 53 -2.28 32.91 -8.93
N GLY A 54 -3.45 32.70 -9.54
CA GLY A 54 -3.96 33.47 -10.68
C GLY A 54 -3.32 33.17 -12.04
N LYS A 55 -2.50 32.13 -12.14
CA LYS A 55 -1.79 31.71 -13.36
C LYS A 55 -2.42 30.47 -13.97
N THR A 56 -2.00 30.13 -15.18
CA THR A 56 -2.32 28.83 -15.78
C THR A 56 -1.56 27.68 -15.07
N THR A 57 -2.05 26.45 -15.16
CA THR A 57 -1.39 25.26 -14.59
C THR A 57 0.08 25.15 -15.05
N ARG A 58 0.36 25.47 -16.32
CA ARG A 58 1.71 25.43 -16.86
C ARG A 58 2.63 26.48 -16.24
N GLU A 59 2.16 27.70 -16.11
CA GLU A 59 2.92 28.81 -15.48
C GLU A 59 3.13 28.55 -13.98
N ALA A 60 2.09 28.08 -13.29
CA ALA A 60 2.17 27.69 -11.88
C ALA A 60 3.19 26.55 -11.66
N THR A 61 3.21 25.53 -12.52
CA THR A 61 4.23 24.48 -12.50
C THR A 61 5.64 25.06 -12.55
N PHE A 62 5.88 25.98 -13.49
CA PHE A 62 7.19 26.61 -13.64
C PHE A 62 7.60 27.42 -12.36
N GLU A 63 6.69 28.21 -11.82
CA GLU A 63 6.96 29.02 -10.63
C GLU A 63 7.19 28.16 -9.37
N ILE A 64 6.42 27.08 -9.21
CA ILE A 64 6.63 26.13 -8.11
C ILE A 64 7.99 25.45 -8.21
N LEU A 65 8.38 25.01 -9.41
CA LEU A 65 9.71 24.43 -9.63
C LEU A 65 10.83 25.44 -9.37
N LYS A 66 10.63 26.68 -9.75
CA LYS A 66 11.57 27.78 -9.44
C LYS A 66 11.69 27.98 -7.92
N LEU A 67 10.58 28.05 -7.20
CA LEU A 67 10.56 28.14 -5.75
C LEU A 67 11.31 26.96 -5.08
N PHE A 68 11.07 25.74 -5.51
CA PHE A 68 11.75 24.57 -4.95
C PHE A 68 13.28 24.63 -5.15
N ARG A 69 13.74 25.13 -6.30
CA ARG A 69 15.17 25.32 -6.56
C ARG A 69 15.76 26.40 -5.65
N MET A 70 15.05 27.51 -5.47
CA MET A 70 15.49 28.62 -4.63
C MET A 70 15.59 28.18 -3.16
N LEU A 71 14.60 27.47 -2.63
CA LEU A 71 14.58 26.99 -1.24
C LEU A 71 15.65 25.92 -0.94
N ARG A 72 16.30 25.37 -1.94
CA ARG A 72 17.48 24.48 -1.72
C ARG A 72 18.78 25.26 -1.47
N VAL A 73 18.82 26.50 -1.86
CA VAL A 73 20.04 27.33 -1.80
C VAL A 73 19.88 28.47 -0.80
N PHE A 74 18.71 29.07 -0.73
CA PHE A 74 18.39 30.24 0.07
C PHE A 74 17.42 29.87 1.21
N LYS A 75 17.46 30.65 2.27
CA LYS A 75 16.45 30.58 3.34
C LYS A 75 15.13 31.18 2.86
N ALA A 76 14.04 30.73 3.45
CA ALA A 76 12.69 31.19 3.08
C ALA A 76 12.51 32.70 3.20
N GLU A 77 13.24 33.35 4.13
CA GLU A 77 13.22 34.81 4.34
C GLU A 77 13.97 35.58 3.23
N GLU A 78 14.84 34.90 2.49
CA GLU A 78 15.65 35.48 1.41
C GLU A 78 14.98 35.29 0.03
N VAL A 79 13.89 34.56 -0.03
CA VAL A 79 13.19 34.20 -1.29
C VAL A 79 11.94 35.07 -1.43
N ASP A 80 11.91 35.91 -2.45
CA ASP A 80 10.71 36.66 -2.83
C ASP A 80 9.81 35.74 -3.69
N SER A 81 8.75 35.23 -3.06
CA SER A 81 7.76 34.36 -3.71
C SER A 81 6.39 34.51 -3.07
N PRO A 82 5.32 34.68 -3.87
CA PRO A 82 3.97 34.81 -3.34
C PRO A 82 3.50 33.57 -2.57
N TYR A 83 4.07 32.39 -2.84
CA TYR A 83 3.76 31.17 -2.10
C TYR A 83 4.23 31.20 -0.65
N LEU A 84 5.22 32.03 -0.32
CA LEU A 84 5.74 32.18 1.05
C LEU A 84 4.90 33.15 1.91
N ASN A 85 3.92 33.84 1.32
CA ASN A 85 2.98 34.70 2.05
C ASN A 85 2.04 33.86 2.95
N ASP A 86 1.74 32.62 2.54
CA ASP A 86 1.00 31.65 3.35
C ASP A 86 1.85 30.37 3.53
N LYS A 87 2.73 30.42 4.52
CA LYS A 87 3.65 29.32 4.82
C LYS A 87 2.91 28.02 5.21
N ALA A 88 1.73 28.15 5.83
CA ALA A 88 0.94 26.98 6.24
C ALA A 88 0.36 26.26 5.02
N LYS A 89 -0.14 27.01 4.04
CA LYS A 89 -0.61 26.44 2.78
C LYS A 89 0.49 25.88 1.91
N LEU A 90 1.67 26.51 1.92
CA LEU A 90 2.83 25.95 1.22
C LEU A 90 3.23 24.60 1.82
N LEU A 91 3.22 24.47 3.14
CA LEU A 91 3.53 23.22 3.82
C LEU A 91 2.47 22.15 3.49
N GLU A 92 1.19 22.49 3.55
CA GLU A 92 0.09 21.63 3.14
C GLU A 92 0.26 21.16 1.68
N PHE A 93 0.58 22.07 0.77
CA PHE A 93 0.80 21.77 -0.64
C PHE A 93 1.92 20.75 -0.87
N VAL A 94 3.05 20.92 -0.20
CA VAL A 94 4.20 20.02 -0.35
C VAL A 94 3.95 18.67 0.33
N GLU A 95 3.22 18.66 1.44
CA GLU A 95 2.80 17.43 2.11
C GLU A 95 1.84 16.61 1.24
N GLU A 96 0.82 17.27 0.66
CA GLU A 96 -0.11 16.59 -0.25
C GLU A 96 0.56 16.16 -1.56
N MET A 97 1.55 16.91 -2.04
CA MET A 97 2.38 16.49 -3.17
C MET A 97 3.13 15.18 -2.84
N TYR A 98 3.70 15.07 -1.65
CA TYR A 98 4.34 13.83 -1.23
C TYR A 98 3.33 12.68 -1.10
N ASN A 99 2.15 12.94 -0.54
CA ASN A 99 1.09 11.96 -0.42
C ASN A 99 0.56 11.50 -1.80
N PHE A 100 0.46 12.43 -2.76
CA PHE A 100 0.11 12.12 -4.14
C PHE A 100 1.12 11.15 -4.78
N TRP A 101 2.43 11.38 -4.60
CA TRP A 101 3.45 10.43 -5.04
C TRP A 101 3.30 9.07 -4.38
N LYS A 102 3.00 9.03 -3.09
CA LYS A 102 2.81 7.79 -2.34
C LYS A 102 1.59 7.00 -2.81
N LYS A 103 0.50 7.70 -3.17
CA LYS A 103 -0.67 7.06 -3.79
C LYS A 103 -0.28 6.37 -5.10
N HIS A 104 0.54 7.00 -5.93
CA HIS A 104 1.05 6.40 -7.18
C HIS A 104 1.91 5.17 -6.93
N GLN A 105 2.82 5.23 -5.98
CA GLN A 105 3.65 4.09 -5.62
C GLN A 105 2.82 2.87 -5.15
N ARG A 106 1.69 3.11 -4.48
CA ARG A 106 0.78 2.02 -4.04
C ARG A 106 0.21 1.23 -5.21
N PHE A 107 0.03 1.88 -6.35
CA PHE A 107 -0.58 1.28 -7.53
C PHE A 107 0.46 0.87 -8.59
N SER A 108 1.75 0.93 -8.24
CA SER A 108 2.80 0.41 -9.12
C SER A 108 2.77 -1.11 -9.10
N VAL A 109 2.20 -1.68 -10.14
CA VAL A 109 2.14 -3.12 -10.37
C VAL A 109 3.02 -3.47 -11.55
N MET A 110 3.91 -4.43 -11.36
CA MET A 110 4.74 -4.97 -12.43
C MET A 110 4.24 -6.37 -12.78
N SER A 111 3.80 -6.55 -14.01
CA SER A 111 3.54 -7.90 -14.55
C SER A 111 4.87 -8.53 -14.91
N ILE A 112 5.21 -9.66 -14.28
CA ILE A 112 6.38 -10.44 -14.64
C ILE A 112 5.99 -11.31 -15.85
N GLY A 113 6.26 -10.77 -17.04
CA GLY A 113 6.41 -11.63 -18.21
C GLY A 113 7.71 -12.47 -18.08
N GLN A 114 8.14 -13.12 -19.12
CA GLN A 114 9.42 -13.85 -19.16
C GLN A 114 10.65 -12.89 -19.20
N GLY A 115 10.67 -11.82 -18.38
CA GLY A 115 11.65 -10.74 -18.43
C GLY A 115 12.80 -10.89 -17.42
N ASN A 116 13.90 -10.19 -17.68
CA ASN A 116 15.14 -10.24 -16.91
C ASN A 116 15.02 -9.54 -15.54
N ALA A 117 15.47 -10.19 -14.48
CA ALA A 117 15.56 -9.64 -13.12
C ALA A 117 16.37 -8.32 -13.01
N LEU A 118 17.23 -8.01 -13.97
CA LEU A 118 17.98 -6.73 -14.04
C LEU A 118 17.08 -5.52 -14.29
N GLN A 119 15.98 -5.66 -15.03
CA GLN A 119 15.02 -4.57 -15.26
C GLN A 119 14.27 -4.22 -13.98
N ASP A 120 14.00 -5.21 -13.14
CA ASP A 120 13.29 -5.06 -11.88
C ASP A 120 14.10 -4.25 -10.87
N LEU A 121 15.41 -4.53 -10.76
CA LEU A 121 16.34 -3.78 -9.90
C LEU A 121 16.50 -2.33 -10.34
N THR A 122 16.51 -2.07 -11.65
CA THR A 122 16.62 -0.73 -12.22
C THR A 122 15.37 0.11 -11.90
N PHE A 123 14.20 -0.49 -12.02
CA PHE A 123 12.94 0.14 -11.65
C PHE A 123 12.92 0.52 -10.16
N VAL A 124 13.30 -0.41 -9.28
CA VAL A 124 13.37 -0.19 -7.83
C VAL A 124 14.31 0.98 -7.50
N GLY A 125 15.47 1.05 -8.16
CA GLY A 125 16.43 2.13 -7.98
C GLY A 125 15.89 3.49 -8.38
N ALA A 126 15.27 3.60 -9.54
CA ALA A 126 14.70 4.85 -10.06
C ALA A 126 13.57 5.37 -9.15
N ASP A 127 12.66 4.49 -8.76
CA ASP A 127 11.55 4.85 -7.87
C ASP A 127 12.04 5.25 -6.46
N SER A 128 13.03 4.57 -5.93
CA SER A 128 13.64 4.93 -4.63
C SER A 128 14.30 6.29 -4.69
N SER A 129 14.98 6.62 -5.78
CA SER A 129 15.62 7.93 -5.98
C SER A 129 14.58 9.04 -6.10
N PHE A 130 13.49 8.81 -6.83
CA PHE A 130 12.40 9.77 -6.97
C PHE A 130 11.66 10.00 -5.64
N THR A 131 11.39 8.95 -4.89
CA THR A 131 10.81 9.03 -3.56
C THR A 131 11.69 9.83 -2.61
N SER A 132 12.99 9.57 -2.62
CA SER A 132 13.95 10.27 -1.76
C SER A 132 14.04 11.76 -2.10
N LEU A 133 13.93 12.11 -3.38
CA LEU A 133 13.88 13.51 -3.79
C LEU A 133 12.65 14.23 -3.23
N ILE A 134 11.45 13.67 -3.46
CA ILE A 134 10.21 14.31 -3.03
C ILE A 134 10.13 14.41 -1.52
N LEU A 135 10.56 13.36 -0.80
CA LEU A 135 10.65 13.39 0.65
C LEU A 135 11.67 14.41 1.15
N GLY A 136 12.80 14.52 0.46
CA GLY A 136 13.85 15.51 0.76
C GLY A 136 13.37 16.94 0.54
N LEU A 137 12.62 17.20 -0.53
CA LEU A 137 11.99 18.51 -0.77
C LEU A 137 10.98 18.83 0.33
N TYR A 138 10.08 17.93 0.66
CA TYR A 138 9.10 18.11 1.72
C TYR A 138 9.78 18.49 3.06
N ARG A 139 10.77 17.72 3.48
CA ARG A 139 11.50 17.96 4.73
C ARG A 139 12.26 19.27 4.73
N ASN A 140 12.92 19.59 3.61
CA ASN A 140 13.66 20.84 3.48
C ASN A 140 12.72 22.05 3.60
N ILE A 141 11.57 22.03 2.93
CA ILE A 141 10.58 23.10 2.98
C ILE A 141 9.96 23.19 4.37
N GLU A 142 9.66 22.05 5.02
CA GLU A 142 9.17 22.01 6.40
C GLU A 142 10.16 22.67 7.36
N GLU A 143 11.46 22.33 7.26
CA GLU A 143 12.52 22.95 8.07
C GLU A 143 12.65 24.44 7.80
N GLN A 144 12.57 24.87 6.54
CA GLN A 144 12.64 26.28 6.14
C GLN A 144 11.46 27.09 6.70
N ILE A 145 10.24 26.54 6.64
CA ILE A 145 9.04 27.21 7.14
C ILE A 145 9.03 27.30 8.67
N MET A 146 9.44 26.23 9.35
CA MET A 146 9.46 26.14 10.80
C MET A 146 10.62 26.93 11.42
N GLY A 147 11.60 27.34 10.62
CA GLY A 147 12.80 28.07 11.07
C GLY A 147 13.69 27.27 12.02
N ARG A 148 13.53 25.95 12.07
CA ARG A 148 14.30 25.04 12.93
C ARG A 148 14.37 23.65 12.34
N LYS A 149 15.44 22.94 12.63
CA LYS A 149 15.50 21.50 12.33
C LYS A 149 14.50 20.75 13.21
N ASN A 150 13.55 20.10 12.58
CA ASN A 150 12.65 19.20 13.28
C ASN A 150 13.41 17.92 13.62
N ARG A 151 13.52 17.59 14.92
CA ARG A 151 14.14 16.33 15.35
C ARG A 151 13.17 15.15 15.27
N VAL A 152 11.88 15.43 15.25
CA VAL A 152 10.82 14.42 15.13
C VAL A 152 9.98 14.83 13.94
N TYR A 153 10.34 14.32 12.78
CA TYR A 153 9.45 14.34 11.63
C TYR A 153 8.19 13.52 11.97
N ARG A 154 7.07 13.83 11.32
CA ARG A 154 5.81 13.16 11.55
C ARG A 154 6.02 11.64 11.64
N GLN A 155 5.50 11.03 12.70
CA GLN A 155 5.57 9.59 12.88
C GLN A 155 4.83 8.91 11.72
N LEU A 156 5.55 8.09 10.97
CA LEU A 156 4.98 7.29 9.91
C LEU A 156 4.10 6.20 10.52
N GLN A 157 2.88 6.09 10.07
CA GLN A 157 2.02 4.99 10.47
C GLN A 157 2.56 3.67 9.91
N ALA A 158 2.22 2.57 10.60
CA ALA A 158 2.54 1.24 10.14
C ALA A 158 1.84 0.97 8.80
N GLY A 159 2.52 1.26 7.73
CA GLY A 159 2.14 1.01 6.36
C GLY A 159 3.39 0.68 5.59
N THR A 160 3.26 -0.20 4.63
CA THR A 160 4.36 -0.61 3.80
C THR A 160 4.15 -0.04 2.41
N ASN A 161 5.16 0.67 1.92
CA ASN A 161 5.27 0.96 0.52
C ASN A 161 6.00 -0.18 -0.16
N ALA A 162 5.42 -0.71 -1.22
CA ALA A 162 5.98 -1.85 -1.92
C ALA A 162 5.70 -1.77 -3.41
N SER A 163 6.54 -2.42 -4.20
CA SER A 163 6.21 -2.85 -5.56
C SER A 163 5.86 -4.32 -5.53
N ILE A 164 4.88 -4.70 -6.31
CA ILE A 164 4.48 -6.09 -6.46
C ILE A 164 4.74 -6.55 -7.89
N ALA A 165 5.10 -7.81 -8.01
CA ALA A 165 5.10 -8.51 -9.28
C ALA A 165 3.98 -9.54 -9.27
N VAL A 166 3.20 -9.57 -10.34
CA VAL A 166 2.01 -10.41 -10.44
C VAL A 166 2.07 -11.32 -11.65
N LYS A 167 1.38 -12.45 -11.56
CA LYS A 167 1.27 -13.44 -12.63
C LYS A 167 -0.09 -14.10 -12.57
N ASN A 168 -0.70 -14.34 -13.71
CA ASN A 168 -1.87 -15.21 -13.76
C ASN A 168 -1.40 -16.67 -13.54
N ILE A 169 -2.05 -17.36 -12.60
CA ILE A 169 -1.75 -18.76 -12.28
C ILE A 169 -3.07 -19.52 -12.38
N ASP A 170 -3.10 -20.45 -13.31
CA ASP A 170 -4.21 -21.40 -13.39
C ASP A 170 -4.21 -22.31 -12.14
N ASN A 171 -5.30 -22.29 -11.39
CA ASN A 171 -5.49 -23.14 -10.22
C ASN A 171 -6.64 -24.13 -10.46
N PRO A 172 -6.34 -25.32 -10.99
CA PRO A 172 -7.34 -26.33 -11.30
C PRO A 172 -7.96 -26.98 -10.04
N LYS A 173 -7.50 -26.62 -8.85
CA LYS A 173 -7.98 -27.17 -7.58
C LYS A 173 -9.09 -26.34 -6.93
N LEU A 174 -9.36 -25.15 -7.45
CA LEU A 174 -10.56 -24.41 -7.07
C LEU A 174 -11.77 -25.01 -7.79
N SER A 175 -12.88 -25.19 -7.06
CA SER A 175 -14.11 -25.68 -7.68
C SER A 175 -14.77 -24.59 -8.53
N PRO A 176 -15.65 -24.96 -9.48
CA PRO A 176 -16.32 -24.02 -10.38
C PRO A 176 -17.11 -22.89 -9.67
N LYS A 177 -17.54 -23.09 -8.42
CA LYS A 177 -18.22 -22.03 -7.65
C LYS A 177 -17.31 -20.82 -7.37
N TYR A 178 -15.98 -21.00 -7.50
CA TYR A 178 -14.96 -19.94 -7.32
C TYR A 178 -14.43 -19.39 -8.65
N ASP A 179 -15.06 -19.71 -9.78
CA ASP A 179 -14.61 -19.28 -11.12
C ASP A 179 -14.51 -17.76 -11.26
N ALA A 180 -15.27 -17.00 -10.48
CA ALA A 180 -15.17 -15.54 -10.44
C ALA A 180 -13.77 -15.04 -9.99
N LEU A 181 -12.98 -15.88 -9.32
CA LEU A 181 -11.62 -15.55 -8.86
C LEU A 181 -10.53 -16.02 -9.85
N LYS A 182 -10.88 -16.75 -10.90
CA LYS A 182 -9.96 -17.50 -11.75
C LYS A 182 -8.93 -16.63 -12.46
N ASP A 183 -9.35 -15.47 -12.97
CA ASP A 183 -8.50 -14.62 -13.79
C ASP A 183 -7.79 -13.52 -12.97
N ILE A 184 -7.94 -13.55 -11.63
CA ILE A 184 -7.25 -12.61 -10.73
C ILE A 184 -5.78 -13.00 -10.61
N GLU A 185 -4.88 -12.03 -10.86
CA GLU A 185 -3.46 -12.24 -10.82
C GLU A 185 -2.93 -12.46 -9.40
N PHE A 186 -2.02 -13.43 -9.26
CA PHE A 186 -1.34 -13.77 -8.02
C PHE A 186 -0.06 -12.97 -7.84
N ILE A 187 0.15 -12.40 -6.67
CA ILE A 187 1.41 -11.75 -6.31
C ILE A 187 2.51 -12.81 -6.18
N GLN A 188 3.59 -12.65 -6.92
CA GLN A 188 4.75 -13.54 -6.94
C GLN A 188 5.90 -13.01 -6.11
N SER A 189 6.01 -11.70 -5.99
CA SER A 189 7.01 -11.08 -5.14
C SER A 189 6.53 -9.71 -4.64
N VAL A 190 7.03 -9.33 -3.47
CA VAL A 190 6.78 -8.04 -2.84
C VAL A 190 8.13 -7.41 -2.53
N MET A 191 8.42 -6.28 -3.15
CA MET A 191 9.61 -5.49 -2.85
C MET A 191 9.22 -4.38 -1.88
N LEU A 192 9.51 -4.59 -0.60
CA LEU A 192 9.23 -3.63 0.46
C LEU A 192 10.12 -2.40 0.33
N ARG A 193 9.57 -1.24 0.54
CA ARG A 193 10.24 0.06 0.41
C ARG A 193 10.11 0.86 1.70
N THR A 194 10.52 2.12 1.64
CA THR A 194 10.42 3.06 2.76
C THR A 194 8.98 3.16 3.27
N PRO A 195 8.79 3.27 4.60
CA PRO A 195 7.48 3.51 5.18
C PRO A 195 6.77 4.71 4.56
N MET A 196 5.45 4.65 4.50
CA MET A 196 4.60 5.73 3.99
C MET A 196 3.99 6.55 5.13
N ILE A 197 3.74 7.82 4.84
CA ILE A 197 2.82 8.62 5.65
C ILE A 197 1.41 8.21 5.22
N LEU A 198 0.64 7.62 6.14
CA LEU A 198 -0.73 7.24 5.93
C LEU A 198 -1.63 8.07 6.85
N HIS A 199 -2.69 8.61 6.28
CA HIS A 199 -3.76 9.26 7.03
C HIS A 199 -5.05 8.43 6.86
N PRO A 200 -5.13 7.22 7.48
CA PRO A 200 -6.34 6.43 7.36
C PRO A 200 -7.48 7.13 8.09
N LYS A 201 -8.67 7.09 7.54
CA LYS A 201 -9.88 7.64 8.18
C LYS A 201 -10.20 6.98 9.52
N SER A 202 -9.67 5.80 9.78
CA SER A 202 -9.75 5.12 11.07
C SER A 202 -8.41 4.51 11.44
N ASN A 203 -8.05 4.56 12.71
CA ASN A 203 -6.87 3.92 13.28
C ASN A 203 -7.22 2.71 14.17
N LYS A 204 -8.49 2.33 14.19
CA LYS A 204 -8.99 1.18 14.95
C LYS A 204 -10.07 0.44 14.16
N ARG A 205 -10.17 -0.84 14.42
CA ARG A 205 -11.25 -1.69 13.90
C ARG A 205 -12.49 -1.53 14.79
N THR A 206 -13.65 -1.45 14.16
CA THR A 206 -14.98 -1.48 14.81
C THR A 206 -15.74 -2.73 14.38
N GLY A 207 -16.67 -3.17 15.18
CA GLY A 207 -17.50 -4.34 14.92
C GLY A 207 -16.79 -5.67 15.18
N MET A 208 -17.57 -6.74 15.11
CA MET A 208 -17.13 -8.13 15.24
C MET A 208 -17.17 -8.82 13.88
N PHE A 209 -16.34 -9.84 13.72
CA PHE A 209 -16.42 -10.74 12.59
C PHE A 209 -17.39 -11.86 12.95
N THR A 210 -18.41 -12.04 12.12
CA THR A 210 -19.51 -12.96 12.39
C THR A 210 -19.53 -14.12 11.38
N GLU A 211 -19.80 -15.30 11.87
CA GLU A 211 -20.06 -16.44 11.00
C GLU A 211 -21.44 -16.28 10.32
N ARG A 212 -21.54 -16.73 9.08
CA ARG A 212 -22.77 -16.72 8.28
C ARG A 212 -23.01 -18.07 7.63
N ASP A 213 -24.27 -18.38 7.34
CA ASP A 213 -24.68 -19.66 6.74
C ASP A 213 -24.43 -19.72 5.24
N THR A 214 -24.34 -18.58 4.56
CA THR A 214 -24.18 -18.52 3.10
C THR A 214 -22.72 -18.19 2.71
N ASN A 215 -22.23 -18.85 1.65
CA ASN A 215 -20.88 -18.63 1.15
C ASN A 215 -20.75 -17.21 0.55
N PRO A 216 -19.84 -16.36 1.06
CA PRO A 216 -19.65 -15.01 0.55
C PRO A 216 -19.25 -14.90 -0.93
N ILE A 217 -18.74 -15.97 -1.54
CA ILE A 217 -18.37 -15.96 -2.95
C ILE A 217 -19.57 -15.69 -3.87
N THR A 218 -20.78 -16.05 -3.45
CA THR A 218 -22.01 -15.78 -4.20
C THR A 218 -22.35 -14.30 -4.31
N GLU A 219 -21.75 -13.47 -3.47
CA GLU A 219 -21.92 -12.02 -3.43
C GLU A 219 -20.69 -11.29 -3.96
N PHE A 220 -19.73 -12.01 -4.53
CA PHE A 220 -18.54 -11.40 -5.10
C PHE A 220 -18.87 -10.63 -6.38
N THR A 221 -18.54 -9.34 -6.43
CA THR A 221 -18.86 -8.45 -7.55
C THR A 221 -17.60 -7.93 -8.24
N GLY A 222 -16.42 -8.40 -7.84
CA GLY A 222 -15.15 -7.95 -8.37
C GLY A 222 -14.91 -8.34 -9.82
N THR A 223 -14.17 -7.47 -10.53
CA THR A 223 -13.63 -7.77 -11.85
C THR A 223 -12.13 -8.08 -11.73
N PRO A 224 -11.59 -9.03 -12.51
CA PRO A 224 -10.18 -9.44 -12.36
C PRO A 224 -9.18 -8.28 -12.42
N ASP A 225 -9.43 -7.27 -13.26
CA ASP A 225 -8.52 -6.11 -13.43
C ASP A 225 -8.42 -5.19 -12.20
N GLU A 226 -9.36 -5.31 -11.28
CA GLU A 226 -9.41 -4.47 -10.06
C GLU A 226 -8.95 -5.23 -8.81
N TRP A 227 -8.62 -6.51 -8.95
CA TRP A 227 -8.29 -7.37 -7.83
C TRP A 227 -6.93 -8.03 -8.01
N PHE A 228 -6.32 -8.35 -6.87
CA PHE A 228 -5.09 -9.15 -6.79
C PHE A 228 -5.25 -10.21 -5.72
N CYS A 229 -4.49 -11.30 -5.85
CA CYS A 229 -4.39 -12.32 -4.82
C CYS A 229 -3.01 -12.26 -4.14
N TYR A 230 -2.98 -12.09 -2.82
CA TYR A 230 -1.80 -12.34 -2.00
C TYR A 230 -1.87 -13.78 -1.49
N PRO A 231 -1.17 -14.74 -2.12
CA PRO A 231 -1.12 -16.11 -1.64
C PRO A 231 -0.11 -16.21 -0.51
N CYS A 232 -0.48 -16.76 0.64
CA CYS A 232 0.45 -16.84 1.77
C CYS A 232 0.25 -18.08 2.63
N LYS A 233 1.27 -18.35 3.44
CA LYS A 233 1.23 -19.36 4.47
C LYS A 233 0.96 -18.71 5.82
N VAL A 234 -0.13 -19.10 6.47
CA VAL A 234 -0.46 -18.69 7.82
C VAL A 234 -0.22 -19.89 8.74
N GLY A 235 0.96 -19.98 9.28
CA GLY A 235 1.45 -21.20 9.90
C GLY A 235 1.53 -22.35 8.87
N SER A 236 0.80 -23.44 9.11
CA SER A 236 0.74 -24.59 8.19
C SER A 236 -0.41 -24.51 7.15
N LEU A 237 -1.20 -23.45 7.15
CA LEU A 237 -2.35 -23.29 6.28
C LEU A 237 -2.01 -22.42 5.07
N LEU A 238 -2.50 -22.81 3.90
CA LEU A 238 -2.43 -22.03 2.67
C LEU A 238 -3.63 -21.09 2.59
N ALA A 239 -3.37 -19.81 2.44
CA ALA A 239 -4.39 -18.77 2.37
C ALA A 239 -4.27 -17.99 1.07
N PHE A 240 -5.38 -17.81 0.38
CA PHE A 240 -5.51 -16.91 -0.77
C PHE A 240 -6.28 -15.68 -0.36
N ILE A 241 -5.57 -14.54 -0.27
CA ILE A 241 -6.13 -13.27 0.16
C ILE A 241 -6.38 -12.43 -1.08
N TYR A 242 -7.60 -12.49 -1.61
CA TYR A 242 -8.05 -11.62 -2.70
C TYR A 242 -8.44 -10.27 -2.15
N PHE A 243 -7.95 -9.21 -2.76
CA PHE A 243 -8.21 -7.86 -2.31
C PHE A 243 -8.40 -6.89 -3.47
N HIS A 244 -9.30 -5.93 -3.26
CA HIS A 244 -9.48 -4.85 -4.22
C HIS A 244 -8.24 -3.95 -4.25
N ARG A 245 -7.86 -3.49 -5.44
CA ARG A 245 -6.64 -2.71 -5.71
C ARG A 245 -6.45 -1.48 -4.81
N ASP A 246 -7.53 -0.87 -4.34
CA ASP A 246 -7.48 0.30 -3.46
C ASP A 246 -6.84 -0.01 -2.09
N PHE A 247 -6.85 -1.28 -1.69
CA PHE A 247 -6.29 -1.76 -0.42
C PHE A 247 -4.92 -2.42 -0.54
N ILE A 248 -4.23 -2.21 -1.67
CA ILE A 248 -2.91 -2.82 -1.95
C ILE A 248 -1.89 -2.51 -0.84
N SER A 249 -1.93 -1.32 -0.23
CA SER A 249 -1.02 -0.96 0.86
C SER A 249 -1.22 -1.81 2.12
N SER A 250 -2.47 -2.21 2.40
CA SER A 250 -2.78 -3.14 3.48
C SER A 250 -2.37 -4.56 3.11
N ALA A 251 -2.62 -4.98 1.87
CA ALA A 251 -2.28 -6.31 1.40
C ALA A 251 -0.77 -6.57 1.39
N VAL A 252 0.04 -5.64 0.88
CA VAL A 252 1.52 -5.79 0.90
C VAL A 252 2.09 -5.78 2.32
N SER A 253 1.39 -5.20 3.28
CA SER A 253 1.79 -5.25 4.70
C SER A 253 1.70 -6.67 5.28
N LEU A 254 0.94 -7.58 4.66
CA LEU A 254 0.92 -9.00 5.03
C LEU A 254 2.29 -9.66 4.86
N ALA A 255 3.13 -9.17 3.94
CA ALA A 255 4.48 -9.69 3.73
C ALA A 255 5.40 -9.57 4.98
N ASN A 256 5.06 -8.68 5.92
CA ASN A 256 5.75 -8.60 7.20
C ASN A 256 5.29 -9.66 8.22
N LEU A 257 4.18 -10.35 7.95
CA LEU A 257 3.54 -11.26 8.90
C LEU A 257 3.48 -12.70 8.39
N PHE A 258 3.28 -12.90 7.10
CA PHE A 258 3.02 -14.19 6.50
C PHE A 258 3.91 -14.41 5.29
N GLU A 259 4.50 -15.58 5.23
CA GLU A 259 5.35 -15.99 4.12
C GLU A 259 4.53 -16.08 2.83
N LEU A 260 5.03 -15.47 1.76
CA LEU A 260 4.43 -15.56 0.44
C LEU A 260 4.53 -16.99 -0.09
N ALA A 261 3.44 -17.53 -0.57
CA ALA A 261 3.42 -18.85 -1.19
C ALA A 261 4.12 -18.81 -2.57
N ASN A 262 4.81 -19.87 -2.90
CA ASN A 262 5.43 -20.04 -4.22
C ASN A 262 4.43 -20.47 -5.29
N GLU A 263 4.85 -20.49 -6.55
CA GLU A 263 3.96 -20.82 -7.69
C GLU A 263 3.35 -22.23 -7.58
N ASP A 264 4.12 -23.22 -7.12
CA ASP A 264 3.62 -24.59 -6.94
C ASP A 264 2.58 -24.67 -5.81
N GLU A 265 2.73 -23.87 -4.77
CA GLU A 265 1.75 -23.74 -3.69
C GLU A 265 0.48 -23.04 -4.19
N CYS A 266 0.61 -22.03 -5.06
CA CYS A 266 -0.56 -21.36 -5.67
C CYS A 266 -1.42 -22.29 -6.55
N ARG A 267 -0.88 -23.40 -7.02
CA ARG A 267 -1.62 -24.43 -7.78
C ARG A 267 -2.32 -25.44 -6.89
N LYS A 268 -2.15 -25.34 -5.57
CA LYS A 268 -2.82 -26.22 -4.61
C LYS A 268 -4.14 -25.63 -4.17
N LYS A 269 -4.99 -26.48 -3.60
CA LYS A 269 -6.21 -26.05 -2.95
C LYS A 269 -5.88 -25.26 -1.69
N PRO A 270 -6.41 -24.01 -1.53
CA PRO A 270 -6.22 -23.26 -0.31
C PRO A 270 -7.06 -23.83 0.84
N ASP A 271 -6.57 -23.66 2.08
CA ASP A 271 -7.36 -23.89 3.29
C ASP A 271 -8.28 -22.71 3.60
N LEU A 272 -7.86 -21.50 3.19
CA LEU A 272 -8.49 -20.23 3.53
C LEU A 272 -8.59 -19.34 2.30
N ILE A 273 -9.74 -18.68 2.12
CA ILE A 273 -9.96 -17.63 1.12
C ILE A 273 -10.44 -16.37 1.85
N CYS A 274 -9.92 -15.22 1.50
CA CYS A 274 -10.39 -13.92 1.99
C CYS A 274 -10.74 -13.03 0.81
N LEU A 275 -11.93 -12.44 0.81
CA LEU A 275 -12.38 -11.42 -0.12
C LEU A 275 -12.36 -10.08 0.62
N PHE A 276 -11.39 -9.23 0.31
CA PHE A 276 -11.18 -7.96 1.03
C PHE A 276 -11.45 -6.76 0.14
N GLY A 277 -12.47 -6.01 0.49
CA GLY A 277 -12.93 -4.86 -0.30
C GLY A 277 -14.00 -5.23 -1.33
N ASN A 278 -14.88 -6.19 -1.02
CA ASN A 278 -16.01 -6.55 -1.89
C ASN A 278 -17.01 -5.40 -1.97
N GLN A 279 -17.36 -4.97 -3.17
CA GLN A 279 -18.26 -3.83 -3.42
C GLN A 279 -19.72 -4.31 -3.46
N ASP A 280 -20.21 -4.76 -2.31
CA ASP A 280 -21.56 -5.33 -2.15
C ASP A 280 -22.57 -4.37 -1.50
N ASP A 281 -22.24 -3.09 -1.39
CA ASP A 281 -23.03 -2.03 -0.75
C ASP A 281 -23.44 -2.36 0.71
N LYS A 282 -22.69 -3.28 1.34
CA LYS A 282 -22.89 -3.70 2.73
C LYS A 282 -21.66 -3.31 3.56
N GLU A 283 -21.86 -3.10 4.85
CA GLU A 283 -20.76 -2.90 5.80
C GLU A 283 -20.54 -4.18 6.62
N GLN A 284 -20.23 -5.30 5.95
CA GLN A 284 -20.11 -6.59 6.61
C GLN A 284 -18.66 -7.07 6.76
N THR A 285 -18.43 -7.80 7.84
CA THR A 285 -17.19 -8.54 8.09
C THR A 285 -17.59 -9.95 8.51
N THR A 286 -17.72 -10.85 7.56
CA THR A 286 -18.30 -12.17 7.75
C THR A 286 -17.36 -13.27 7.30
N PHE A 287 -17.57 -14.49 7.81
CA PHE A 287 -16.87 -15.68 7.36
C PHE A 287 -17.81 -16.89 7.33
N HIS A 288 -17.45 -17.90 6.55
CA HIS A 288 -18.26 -19.09 6.28
C HIS A 288 -17.36 -20.29 6.07
N TYR A 289 -17.83 -21.46 6.50
CA TYR A 289 -17.19 -22.72 6.16
C TYR A 289 -17.90 -23.41 5.00
N ASP A 290 -17.21 -23.51 3.87
CA ASP A 290 -17.67 -24.29 2.73
C ASP A 290 -17.28 -25.77 2.94
N ALA A 291 -18.24 -26.57 3.38
CA ALA A 291 -18.02 -27.98 3.71
C ALA A 291 -17.77 -28.85 2.46
N GLU A 292 -18.30 -28.47 1.27
CA GLU A 292 -18.08 -29.20 0.04
C GLU A 292 -16.63 -29.08 -0.43
N ASP A 293 -16.09 -27.89 -0.37
CA ASP A 293 -14.72 -27.62 -0.75
C ASP A 293 -13.74 -27.64 0.42
N ASP A 294 -14.20 -27.91 1.64
CA ASP A 294 -13.37 -27.90 2.86
C ASP A 294 -12.47 -26.64 2.96
N VAL A 295 -13.06 -25.46 2.76
CA VAL A 295 -12.38 -24.17 2.80
C VAL A 295 -13.12 -23.18 3.68
N TRP A 296 -12.39 -22.40 4.47
CA TRP A 296 -12.95 -21.25 5.16
C TRP A 296 -12.83 -19.99 4.29
N ILE A 297 -13.94 -19.31 4.07
CA ILE A 297 -13.99 -18.10 3.29
C ILE A 297 -14.45 -16.92 4.13
N GLY A 298 -13.73 -15.80 4.07
CA GLY A 298 -14.08 -14.55 4.72
C GLY A 298 -14.33 -13.44 3.72
N CYS A 299 -15.24 -12.54 4.08
CA CYS A 299 -15.55 -11.35 3.29
C CYS A 299 -15.50 -10.09 4.16
N VAL A 300 -14.84 -9.09 3.67
CA VAL A 300 -14.85 -7.73 4.21
C VAL A 300 -15.33 -6.81 3.11
N SER A 301 -16.51 -6.21 3.30
CA SER A 301 -17.10 -5.29 2.33
C SER A 301 -16.27 -4.03 2.16
N TYR A 302 -16.33 -3.45 0.95
CA TYR A 302 -15.63 -2.22 0.60
C TYR A 302 -16.14 -1.04 1.43
N HIS A 303 -15.22 -0.35 2.12
CA HIS A 303 -15.55 0.82 2.94
C HIS A 303 -14.24 1.52 3.34
N GLU A 304 -14.27 2.82 3.43
CA GLU A 304 -13.08 3.63 3.71
C GLU A 304 -12.36 3.23 5.02
N ARG A 305 -13.11 2.81 6.04
CA ARG A 305 -12.50 2.37 7.33
C ARG A 305 -11.63 1.13 7.22
N ILE A 306 -11.80 0.29 6.19
CA ILE A 306 -10.99 -0.91 6.02
C ILE A 306 -9.58 -0.63 5.50
N GLU A 307 -9.25 0.61 5.12
CA GLU A 307 -7.86 1.03 4.91
C GLU A 307 -6.98 0.76 6.14
N TYR A 308 -7.58 0.73 7.34
CA TYR A 308 -6.87 0.30 8.53
C TYR A 308 -6.50 -1.18 8.44
N PHE A 309 -5.20 -1.45 8.38
CA PHE A 309 -4.63 -2.81 8.21
C PHE A 309 -5.20 -3.85 9.20
N GLY A 310 -5.67 -3.39 10.36
CA GLY A 310 -6.28 -4.24 11.37
C GLY A 310 -7.49 -5.04 10.88
N TYR A 311 -8.21 -4.60 9.85
CA TYR A 311 -9.31 -5.38 9.26
C TYR A 311 -8.79 -6.59 8.50
N LEU A 312 -7.84 -6.39 7.58
CA LEU A 312 -7.27 -7.46 6.76
C LEU A 312 -6.52 -8.49 7.61
N LYS A 313 -5.61 -8.01 8.48
CA LYS A 313 -4.88 -8.87 9.41
C LYS A 313 -5.84 -9.70 10.27
N LYS A 314 -6.89 -9.08 10.82
CA LYS A 314 -7.81 -9.76 11.72
C LYS A 314 -8.66 -10.79 10.98
N MET A 315 -9.13 -10.50 9.74
CA MET A 315 -9.86 -11.48 8.95
C MET A 315 -8.97 -12.70 8.67
N THR A 316 -7.76 -12.50 8.18
CA THR A 316 -6.81 -13.58 7.92
C THR A 316 -6.57 -14.46 9.16
N LEU A 317 -6.34 -13.82 10.31
CA LEU A 317 -6.15 -14.55 11.57
C LEU A 317 -7.44 -15.20 12.09
N THR A 318 -8.62 -14.64 11.83
CA THR A 318 -9.89 -15.25 12.20
C THR A 318 -10.09 -16.54 11.42
N LEU A 319 -9.91 -16.50 10.10
CA LEU A 319 -10.00 -17.71 9.26
C LEU A 319 -9.00 -18.80 9.70
N HIS A 320 -7.76 -18.42 9.99
CA HIS A 320 -6.77 -19.33 10.55
C HIS A 320 -7.25 -19.96 11.87
N ASN A 321 -7.77 -19.15 12.78
CA ASN A 321 -8.18 -19.60 14.11
C ASN A 321 -9.37 -20.57 14.02
N VAL A 322 -10.42 -20.23 13.24
CA VAL A 322 -11.58 -21.13 13.09
C VAL A 322 -11.18 -22.44 12.42
N ARG A 323 -10.27 -22.42 11.43
CA ARG A 323 -9.73 -23.63 10.81
C ARG A 323 -8.94 -24.48 11.80
N LYS A 324 -8.14 -23.87 12.67
CA LYS A 324 -7.40 -24.58 13.71
C LYS A 324 -8.33 -25.13 14.80
N MET A 325 -9.34 -24.37 15.21
CA MET A 325 -10.35 -24.85 16.16
C MET A 325 -11.13 -26.05 15.61
N GLN A 326 -11.51 -26.01 14.34
CA GLN A 326 -12.16 -27.15 13.66
C GLN A 326 -11.27 -28.41 13.70
N LYS A 327 -9.95 -28.25 13.68
CA LYS A 327 -8.97 -29.32 13.79
C LYS A 327 -8.61 -29.68 15.24
N GLY A 328 -9.31 -29.14 16.24
CA GLY A 328 -9.11 -29.43 17.66
C GLY A 328 -7.97 -28.64 18.31
N TRP A 329 -7.48 -27.58 17.69
CA TRP A 329 -6.43 -26.71 18.26
C TRP A 329 -7.04 -25.52 19.00
N LEU A 330 -6.38 -25.07 20.05
CA LEU A 330 -6.74 -23.86 20.78
C LEU A 330 -5.89 -22.67 20.30
N PRO A 331 -6.44 -21.69 19.55
CA PRO A 331 -5.71 -20.49 19.20
C PRO A 331 -5.52 -19.59 20.42
N ILE A 332 -4.30 -19.17 20.66
CA ILE A 332 -3.95 -18.29 21.77
C ILE A 332 -3.49 -16.93 21.21
N HIS A 333 -4.07 -15.85 21.72
CA HIS A 333 -3.63 -14.50 21.42
C HIS A 333 -2.59 -14.06 22.44
N GLY A 334 -1.32 -14.20 22.11
CA GLY A 334 -0.21 -13.86 23.02
C GLY A 334 1.13 -13.87 22.30
N ALA A 335 2.19 -13.65 23.07
CA ALA A 335 3.56 -13.85 22.64
C ALA A 335 4.13 -15.10 23.33
N PHE A 336 4.77 -15.94 22.53
CA PHE A 336 5.53 -17.09 23.02
C PHE A 336 7.02 -16.84 22.74
N VAL A 337 7.84 -16.91 23.77
CA VAL A 337 9.28 -16.72 23.65
C VAL A 337 9.98 -17.93 24.23
N ASN A 338 10.79 -18.60 23.42
CA ASN A 338 11.70 -19.64 23.89
C ASN A 338 13.07 -19.00 24.11
N ILE A 339 13.57 -19.07 25.34
CA ILE A 339 14.89 -18.54 25.71
C ILE A 339 15.80 -19.72 26.02
N THR A 340 16.82 -19.96 25.19
CA THR A 340 17.90 -20.89 25.48
C THR A 340 19.02 -20.14 26.16
N LEU A 341 19.25 -20.43 27.43
CA LEU A 341 20.38 -19.87 28.17
C LEU A 341 21.65 -20.66 27.85
N LYS A 342 22.77 -19.97 27.60
CA LYS A 342 24.08 -20.59 27.31
C LYS A 342 24.59 -21.53 28.43
N SER A 343 23.99 -21.48 29.59
CA SER A 343 24.33 -22.30 30.77
C SER A 343 23.64 -23.66 30.83
N GLY A 344 22.88 -24.04 29.79
CA GLY A 344 22.19 -25.34 29.79
C GLY A 344 20.93 -25.43 30.66
N TYR A 345 20.53 -24.35 31.33
CA TYR A 345 19.25 -24.28 32.04
C TYR A 345 18.13 -23.88 31.10
N TYR A 346 17.05 -24.65 31.10
CA TYR A 346 15.82 -24.30 30.37
C TYR A 346 14.94 -23.48 31.32
N ALA A 347 14.57 -22.28 30.90
CA ALA A 347 13.50 -21.54 31.55
C ALA A 347 12.20 -21.81 30.81
N ASP A 348 11.18 -22.30 31.48
CA ASP A 348 9.84 -22.47 30.92
C ASP A 348 9.30 -21.13 30.45
N GLY A 349 8.84 -21.09 29.20
CA GLY A 349 8.32 -19.87 28.56
C GLY A 349 7.05 -19.38 29.25
N GLY A 350 7.05 -18.13 29.67
CA GLY A 350 5.88 -17.49 30.25
C GLY A 350 4.98 -16.87 29.20
N PHE A 351 3.66 -17.08 29.31
CA PHE A 351 2.64 -16.35 28.54
C PHE A 351 2.44 -14.96 29.17
N ARG A 352 2.50 -13.90 28.34
CA ARG A 352 1.90 -12.62 28.69
C ARG A 352 0.68 -12.40 27.80
N SER A 353 -0.50 -12.40 28.37
CA SER A 353 -1.69 -11.81 27.78
C SER A 353 -1.69 -10.30 28.01
N ARG A 354 -2.03 -9.52 27.01
CA ARG A 354 -2.42 -8.12 27.18
C ARG A 354 -3.92 -8.00 27.33
#